data_e26b3b8e6f01096e1c9f97202d09dddb
#
_entry.id   e26b3b8e6f01096e1c9f97202d09dddb
#
_cell.length_a   1.000
_cell.length_b   1.000
_cell.length_c   1.000
_cell.angle_alpha   90.00
_cell.angle_beta   90.00
_cell.angle_gamma   90.00
#
_symmetry.space_group_name_H-M   'P 1'
#
loop_
_entity.id
_entity.type
_entity.pdbx_description
1 polymer ?
#
loop_
_entity_poly.entity_id
_entity_poly.type
_entity_poly.pdbx_seq_one_letter_code
_entity_poly.pdbx_strand_id
1 'polypeptide(L)'
;MNEEDVISLFYAKSHFETYEILRPLARKGNKFASYFIGSMLVSPIDQTIEPNILLGIDFLKSSAKAGYPPAFEFLGNLYAYNERVNNDQFVAHTFFYLAAILENKIDIGYHLIIEDEFKISGSDVNKSKENAKSCIEVGLENCKLLENKQ
;
A
#
# COMPACT_ATOMS: atom_id res chain seq x y z
N MET A 1 10.35 16.62 2.34
CA MET A 1 11.28 15.51 2.12
C MET A 1 10.77 14.72 0.93
N ASN A 2 11.58 14.55 -0.08
CA ASN A 2 11.26 13.79 -1.28
C ASN A 2 11.58 12.29 -1.11
N GLU A 3 11.31 11.50 -2.14
CA GLU A 3 11.54 10.06 -2.11
C GLU A 3 13.01 9.69 -1.92
N GLU A 4 13.91 10.35 -2.64
CA GLU A 4 15.35 10.09 -2.56
C GLU A 4 15.90 10.39 -1.17
N ASP A 5 15.44 11.47 -0.53
CA ASP A 5 15.82 11.81 0.85
C ASP A 5 15.41 10.70 1.83
N VAL A 6 14.19 10.18 1.69
CA VAL A 6 13.68 9.12 2.57
C VAL A 6 14.46 7.81 2.35
N ILE A 7 14.71 7.44 1.10
CA ILE A 7 15.52 6.26 0.76
C ILE A 7 16.93 6.40 1.32
N SER A 8 17.54 7.58 1.17
CA SER A 8 18.90 7.85 1.67
C SER A 8 18.97 7.70 3.19
N LEU A 9 17.97 8.18 3.93
CA LEU A 9 17.88 7.98 5.38
C LEU A 9 17.77 6.50 5.74
N PHE A 10 16.97 5.74 5.01
CA PHE A 10 16.76 4.32 5.25
C PHE A 10 18.07 3.50 5.16
N TYR A 11 18.95 3.86 4.23
CA TYR A 11 20.24 3.19 4.07
C TYR A 11 21.38 3.75 4.93
N ALA A 12 21.29 5.01 5.34
CA ALA A 12 22.37 5.70 6.07
C ALA A 12 22.26 5.57 7.59
N LYS A 13 21.10 5.21 8.11
CA LYS A 13 20.80 5.19 9.55
C LYS A 13 20.26 3.83 9.99
N SER A 14 20.25 3.59 11.29
CA SER A 14 19.54 2.43 11.85
C SER A 14 18.03 2.54 11.58
N HIS A 15 17.32 1.41 11.58
CA HIS A 15 15.88 1.40 11.36
C HIS A 15 15.13 2.22 12.42
N PHE A 16 15.59 2.17 13.67
CA PHE A 16 15.00 2.97 14.74
C PHE A 16 15.16 4.47 14.51
N GLU A 17 16.37 4.94 14.16
CA GLU A 17 16.61 6.36 13.87
C GLU A 17 15.79 6.82 12.65
N THR A 18 15.73 6.02 11.61
CA THR A 18 14.92 6.30 10.42
C THR A 18 13.45 6.41 10.80
N TYR A 19 12.94 5.48 11.61
CA TYR A 19 11.56 5.49 12.10
C TYR A 19 11.25 6.79 12.88
N GLU A 20 12.12 7.18 13.81
CA GLU A 20 11.92 8.39 14.62
C GLU A 20 11.93 9.67 13.77
N ILE A 21 12.76 9.72 12.72
CA ILE A 21 12.81 10.87 11.79
C ILE A 21 11.57 10.91 10.90
N LEU A 22 11.14 9.77 10.35
CA LEU A 22 10.06 9.72 9.38
C LEU A 22 8.67 9.80 10.02
N ARG A 23 8.50 9.34 11.25
CA ARG A 23 7.20 9.28 11.94
C ARG A 23 6.46 10.62 11.96
N PRO A 24 7.07 11.74 12.37
CA PRO A 24 6.38 13.04 12.36
C PRO A 24 6.03 13.50 10.93
N LEU A 25 6.83 13.17 9.94
CA LEU A 25 6.56 13.51 8.53
C LEU A 25 5.38 12.69 7.98
N ALA A 26 5.32 11.41 8.34
CA ALA A 26 4.21 10.54 7.99
C ALA A 26 2.89 11.04 8.58
N ARG A 27 2.91 11.48 9.85
CA ARG A 27 1.73 12.08 10.52
C ARG A 27 1.26 13.37 9.84
N LYS A 28 2.15 14.09 9.19
CA LYS A 28 1.83 15.29 8.40
C LYS A 28 1.41 14.99 6.97
N GLY A 29 1.30 13.71 6.60
CA GLY A 29 0.83 13.27 5.29
C GLY A 29 1.89 13.19 4.20
N ASN A 30 3.19 13.21 4.54
CA ASN A 30 4.23 12.94 3.56
C ASN A 30 4.10 11.49 3.07
N LYS A 31 3.79 11.29 1.78
CA LYS A 31 3.47 9.97 1.22
C LYS A 31 4.62 8.97 1.28
N PHE A 32 5.85 9.43 1.10
CA PHE A 32 7.04 8.58 1.16
C PHE A 32 7.32 8.14 2.59
N ALA A 33 7.29 9.09 3.54
CA ALA A 33 7.42 8.76 4.96
C ALA A 33 6.31 7.83 5.44
N SER A 34 5.06 8.06 5.02
CA SER A 34 3.91 7.21 5.36
C SER A 34 4.10 5.78 4.85
N TYR A 35 4.60 5.60 3.63
CA TYR A 35 4.91 4.28 3.09
C TYR A 35 5.97 3.55 3.92
N PHE A 36 7.10 4.19 4.20
CA PHE A 36 8.18 3.56 4.96
C PHE A 36 7.78 3.26 6.41
N ILE A 37 7.11 4.19 7.09
CA ILE A 37 6.58 3.94 8.45
C ILE A 37 5.58 2.80 8.44
N GLY A 38 4.66 2.76 7.48
CA GLY A 38 3.69 1.68 7.33
C GLY A 38 4.36 0.33 7.12
N SER A 39 5.34 0.27 6.23
CA SER A 39 6.09 -0.97 5.96
C SER A 39 6.88 -1.46 7.19
N MET A 40 7.53 -0.55 7.92
CA MET A 40 8.27 -0.87 9.14
C MET A 40 7.36 -1.41 10.26
N LEU A 41 6.14 -0.90 10.38
CA LEU A 41 5.17 -1.35 11.38
C LEU A 41 4.55 -2.71 11.03
N VAL A 42 4.33 -2.97 9.73
CA VAL A 42 3.80 -4.26 9.27
C VAL A 42 4.85 -5.36 9.32
N SER A 43 6.06 -5.06 8.88
CA SER A 43 7.17 -6.03 8.76
C SER A 43 8.47 -5.38 9.22
N PRO A 44 8.67 -5.25 10.55
CA PRO A 44 9.92 -4.71 11.07
C PRO A 44 11.11 -5.57 10.64
N ILE A 45 12.20 -4.91 10.27
CA ILE A 45 13.43 -5.59 9.84
C ILE A 45 14.19 -6.12 11.06
N ASP A 46 14.07 -5.44 12.19
CA ASP A 46 14.73 -5.80 13.44
C ASP A 46 13.78 -5.63 14.63
N GLN A 47 14.26 -5.93 15.84
CA GLN A 47 13.47 -5.87 17.08
C GLN A 47 13.36 -4.48 17.71
N THR A 48 13.91 -3.45 17.07
CA THR A 48 13.90 -2.08 17.62
C THR A 48 12.58 -1.36 17.40
N ILE A 49 11.77 -1.86 16.47
CA ILE A 49 10.44 -1.33 16.16
C ILE A 49 9.39 -2.36 16.55
N GLU A 50 8.46 -1.97 17.42
CA GLU A 50 7.33 -2.81 17.82
C GLU A 50 6.36 -2.97 16.66
N PRO A 51 6.05 -4.21 16.21
CA PRO A 51 5.10 -4.44 15.13
C PRO A 51 3.70 -3.94 15.48
N ASN A 52 3.06 -3.26 14.54
CA ASN A 52 1.66 -2.86 14.66
C ASN A 52 1.03 -2.86 13.27
N ILE A 53 0.46 -4.00 12.88
CA ILE A 53 -0.05 -4.19 11.52
C ILE A 53 -1.21 -3.26 11.19
N LEU A 54 -2.11 -3.00 12.14
CA LEU A 54 -3.27 -2.12 11.91
C LEU A 54 -2.84 -0.68 11.68
N LEU A 55 -1.96 -0.17 12.53
CA LEU A 55 -1.40 1.17 12.36
C LEU A 55 -0.55 1.26 11.09
N GLY A 56 0.20 0.20 10.76
CA GLY A 56 0.97 0.12 9.52
C GLY A 56 0.08 0.22 8.28
N ILE A 57 -1.05 -0.49 8.27
CA ILE A 57 -2.04 -0.42 7.19
C ILE A 57 -2.62 1.01 7.07
N ASP A 58 -2.89 1.68 8.17
CA ASP A 58 -3.38 3.06 8.16
C ASP A 58 -2.38 4.03 7.51
N PHE A 59 -1.09 3.89 7.82
CA PHE A 59 -0.05 4.68 7.16
C PHE A 59 0.10 4.33 5.66
N LEU A 60 0.02 3.04 5.30
CA LEU A 60 0.04 2.62 3.90
C LEU A 60 -1.16 3.18 3.12
N LYS A 61 -2.35 3.16 3.70
CA LYS A 61 -3.54 3.79 3.11
C LYS A 61 -3.39 5.30 2.96
N SER A 62 -2.77 5.97 3.93
CA SER A 62 -2.45 7.40 3.82
C SER A 62 -1.53 7.69 2.64
N SER A 63 -0.49 6.90 2.45
CA SER A 63 0.42 6.98 1.31
C SER A 63 -0.30 6.74 -0.03
N ALA A 64 -1.16 5.72 -0.08
CA ALA A 64 -1.97 5.38 -1.25
C ALA A 64 -2.94 6.51 -1.63
N LYS A 65 -3.61 7.11 -0.63
CA LYS A 65 -4.48 8.29 -0.85
C LYS A 65 -3.74 9.46 -1.50
N ALA A 66 -2.46 9.62 -1.18
CA ALA A 66 -1.60 10.63 -1.79
C ALA A 66 -1.02 10.20 -3.16
N GLY A 67 -1.47 9.09 -3.71
CA GLY A 67 -1.13 8.61 -5.06
C GLY A 67 0.23 7.97 -5.19
N TYR A 68 0.77 7.33 -4.14
CA TYR A 68 2.04 6.62 -4.20
C TYR A 68 1.85 5.16 -4.59
N PRO A 69 2.22 4.74 -5.83
CA PRO A 69 1.92 3.39 -6.33
C PRO A 69 2.48 2.25 -5.48
N PRO A 70 3.70 2.31 -4.92
CA PRO A 70 4.21 1.24 -4.06
C PRO A 70 3.32 0.94 -2.83
N ALA A 71 2.58 1.93 -2.33
CA ALA A 71 1.65 1.70 -1.21
C ALA A 71 0.48 0.80 -1.63
N PHE A 72 -0.03 0.97 -2.84
CA PHE A 72 -1.07 0.08 -3.39
C PHE A 72 -0.55 -1.34 -3.59
N GLU A 73 0.68 -1.50 -4.10
CA GLU A 73 1.29 -2.82 -4.26
C GLU A 73 1.50 -3.52 -2.91
N PHE A 74 1.96 -2.79 -1.90
CA PHE A 74 2.14 -3.33 -0.55
C PHE A 74 0.81 -3.78 0.06
N LEU A 75 -0.23 -2.95 -0.05
CA LEU A 75 -1.59 -3.31 0.39
C LEU A 75 -2.13 -4.52 -0.37
N GLY A 76 -1.90 -4.59 -1.68
CA GLY A 76 -2.25 -5.75 -2.50
C GLY A 76 -1.61 -7.03 -1.98
N ASN A 77 -0.31 -7.00 -1.70
CA ASN A 77 0.41 -8.13 -1.11
C ASN A 77 -0.15 -8.54 0.25
N LEU A 78 -0.47 -7.58 1.12
CA LEU A 78 -1.04 -7.89 2.43
C LEU A 78 -2.37 -8.64 2.31
N TYR A 79 -3.28 -8.16 1.48
CA TYR A 79 -4.59 -8.77 1.31
C TYR A 79 -4.54 -10.10 0.53
N ALA A 80 -3.53 -10.29 -0.33
CA ALA A 80 -3.37 -11.54 -1.05
C ALA A 80 -2.74 -12.66 -0.20
N TYR A 81 -1.73 -12.36 0.61
CA TYR A 81 -0.82 -13.38 1.15
C TYR A 81 -0.58 -13.33 2.66
N ASN A 82 -0.87 -12.23 3.35
CA ASN A 82 -0.49 -12.09 4.75
C ASN A 82 -1.51 -12.78 5.66
N GLU A 83 -1.07 -13.79 6.41
CA GLU A 83 -1.93 -14.58 7.31
C GLU A 83 -2.50 -13.77 8.50
N ARG A 84 -1.86 -12.64 8.85
CA ARG A 84 -2.33 -11.75 9.92
C ARG A 84 -3.39 -10.77 9.48
N VAL A 85 -3.68 -10.72 8.19
CA VAL A 85 -4.76 -9.92 7.60
C VAL A 85 -5.79 -10.88 7.04
N ASN A 86 -7.07 -10.54 7.16
CA ASN A 86 -8.11 -11.34 6.55
C ASN A 86 -7.98 -11.27 5.01
N ASN A 87 -7.48 -12.34 4.41
CA ASN A 87 -7.18 -12.40 2.99
C ASN A 87 -8.43 -12.18 2.16
N ASP A 88 -8.28 -11.35 1.14
CA ASP A 88 -9.34 -11.03 0.18
C ASP A 88 -8.69 -10.78 -1.20
N GLN A 89 -8.73 -11.78 -2.07
CA GLN A 89 -8.13 -11.72 -3.40
C GLN A 89 -8.78 -10.66 -4.30
N PHE A 90 -10.06 -10.38 -4.10
CA PHE A 90 -10.77 -9.33 -4.83
C PHE A 90 -10.24 -7.94 -4.44
N VAL A 91 -10.09 -7.67 -3.16
CA VAL A 91 -9.50 -6.43 -2.64
C VAL A 91 -8.03 -6.31 -3.07
N ALA A 92 -7.27 -7.40 -2.96
CA ALA A 92 -5.88 -7.45 -3.41
C ALA A 92 -5.75 -7.10 -4.89
N HIS A 93 -6.59 -7.69 -5.74
CA HIS A 93 -6.62 -7.39 -7.17
C HIS A 93 -6.90 -5.92 -7.43
N THR A 94 -7.87 -5.33 -6.72
CA THR A 94 -8.22 -3.91 -6.85
C THR A 94 -7.01 -3.02 -6.50
N PHE A 95 -6.29 -3.32 -5.44
CA PHE A 95 -5.08 -2.57 -5.07
C PHE A 95 -3.97 -2.69 -6.13
N PHE A 96 -3.69 -3.88 -6.62
CA PHE A 96 -2.68 -4.08 -7.67
C PHE A 96 -3.08 -3.39 -8.98
N TYR A 97 -4.36 -3.42 -9.33
CA TYR A 97 -4.84 -2.74 -10.53
C TYR A 97 -4.77 -1.22 -10.40
N LEU A 98 -5.04 -0.65 -9.21
CA LEU A 98 -4.82 0.77 -8.93
C LEU A 98 -3.35 1.17 -9.11
N ALA A 99 -2.43 0.38 -8.59
CA ALA A 99 -1.00 0.62 -8.82
C ALA A 99 -0.67 0.61 -10.32
N ALA A 100 -1.19 -0.36 -11.05
CA ALA A 100 -0.96 -0.50 -12.49
C ALA A 100 -1.52 0.70 -13.29
N ILE A 101 -2.69 1.23 -12.92
CA ILE A 101 -3.25 2.45 -13.54
C ILE A 101 -2.32 3.62 -13.30
N LEU A 102 -1.90 3.86 -12.06
CA LEU A 102 -1.07 5.01 -11.68
C LEU A 102 0.32 4.96 -12.32
N GLU A 103 0.87 3.78 -12.55
CA GLU A 103 2.17 3.57 -13.19
C GLU A 103 2.09 3.39 -14.71
N ASN A 104 0.88 3.37 -15.28
CA ASN A 104 0.64 3.06 -16.69
C ASN A 104 1.20 1.69 -17.10
N LYS A 105 0.95 0.66 -16.27
CA LYS A 105 1.44 -0.72 -16.42
C LYS A 105 0.32 -1.77 -16.41
N ILE A 106 -0.83 -1.46 -17.00
CA ILE A 106 -2.01 -2.34 -16.99
C ILE A 106 -1.71 -3.69 -17.64
N ASP A 107 -0.85 -3.73 -18.65
CA ASP A 107 -0.53 -4.95 -19.39
C ASP A 107 0.53 -5.85 -18.73
N ILE A 108 1.18 -5.36 -17.65
CA ILE A 108 2.28 -6.06 -16.98
C ILE A 108 2.22 -6.00 -15.44
N GLY A 109 1.12 -5.52 -14.86
CA GLY A 109 1.01 -5.33 -13.41
C GLY A 109 0.80 -6.64 -12.62
N TYR A 110 1.03 -6.58 -11.32
CA TYR A 110 0.85 -7.72 -10.39
C TYR A 110 -0.58 -8.27 -10.36
N HIS A 111 -1.58 -7.47 -10.72
CA HIS A 111 -2.97 -7.93 -10.84
C HIS A 111 -3.12 -9.12 -11.80
N LEU A 112 -2.33 -9.16 -12.88
CA LEU A 112 -2.34 -10.28 -13.83
C LEU A 112 -1.80 -11.57 -13.21
N ILE A 113 -0.80 -11.45 -12.32
CA ILE A 113 -0.21 -12.60 -11.64
C ILE A 113 -1.24 -13.23 -10.69
N ILE A 114 -1.94 -12.43 -9.89
CA ILE A 114 -2.93 -12.97 -8.97
C ILE A 114 -4.21 -13.45 -9.64
N GLU A 115 -4.57 -12.90 -10.80
CA GLU A 115 -5.67 -13.42 -11.61
C GLU A 115 -5.45 -14.90 -11.96
N ASP A 116 -4.24 -15.24 -12.39
CA ASP A 116 -3.86 -16.60 -12.71
C ASP A 116 -3.67 -17.48 -11.47
N GLU A 117 -2.93 -16.99 -10.47
CA GLU A 117 -2.59 -17.74 -9.26
C GLU A 117 -3.83 -18.14 -8.45
N PHE A 118 -4.76 -17.21 -8.24
CA PHE A 118 -5.97 -17.45 -7.45
C PHE A 118 -7.18 -17.84 -8.29
N LYS A 119 -7.03 -17.99 -9.60
CA LYS A 119 -8.13 -18.33 -10.52
C LYS A 119 -9.35 -17.40 -10.35
N ILE A 120 -9.09 -16.11 -10.29
CA ILE A 120 -10.13 -15.11 -10.10
C ILE A 120 -11.07 -15.13 -11.33
N SER A 121 -12.37 -15.18 -11.10
CA SER A 121 -13.34 -15.21 -12.20
C SER A 121 -13.30 -13.94 -13.05
N GLY A 122 -13.60 -14.05 -14.33
CA GLY A 122 -13.67 -12.89 -15.22
C GLY A 122 -14.67 -11.82 -14.75
N SER A 123 -15.78 -12.25 -14.14
CA SER A 123 -16.76 -11.36 -13.52
C SER A 123 -16.16 -10.57 -12.36
N ASP A 124 -15.40 -11.22 -11.49
CA ASP A 124 -14.77 -10.55 -10.33
C ASP A 124 -13.61 -9.66 -10.77
N VAL A 125 -12.84 -10.07 -11.79
CA VAL A 125 -11.82 -9.20 -12.41
C VAL A 125 -12.46 -7.92 -12.94
N ASN A 126 -13.57 -8.01 -13.66
CA ASN A 126 -14.25 -6.83 -14.20
C ASN A 126 -14.80 -5.91 -13.10
N LYS A 127 -15.42 -6.47 -12.05
CA LYS A 127 -15.90 -5.69 -10.89
C LYS A 127 -14.74 -4.98 -10.18
N SER A 128 -13.64 -5.67 -9.98
CA SER A 128 -12.44 -5.12 -9.35
C SER A 128 -11.87 -3.95 -10.16
N LYS A 129 -11.79 -4.09 -11.49
CA LYS A 129 -11.35 -3.02 -12.39
C LYS A 129 -12.29 -1.81 -12.35
N GLU A 130 -13.60 -2.03 -12.30
CA GLU A 130 -14.60 -0.96 -12.16
C GLU A 130 -14.45 -0.24 -10.83
N ASN A 131 -14.25 -0.96 -9.73
CA ASN A 131 -13.98 -0.38 -8.42
C ASN A 131 -12.72 0.48 -8.41
N ALA A 132 -11.65 0.01 -9.02
CA ALA A 132 -10.40 0.77 -9.13
C ALA A 132 -10.60 2.05 -9.93
N LYS A 133 -11.27 1.97 -11.08
CA LYS A 133 -11.58 3.15 -11.91
C LYS A 133 -12.46 4.15 -11.17
N SER A 134 -13.45 3.67 -10.43
CA SER A 134 -14.31 4.52 -9.58
C SER A 134 -13.49 5.28 -8.52
N CYS A 135 -12.52 4.61 -7.89
CA CYS A 135 -11.61 5.28 -6.95
C CYS A 135 -10.81 6.43 -7.59
N ILE A 136 -10.37 6.25 -8.84
CA ILE A 136 -9.68 7.31 -9.59
C ILE A 136 -10.64 8.46 -9.90
N GLU A 137 -11.86 8.15 -10.35
CA GLU A 137 -12.86 9.16 -10.75
C GLU A 137 -13.32 10.03 -9.58
N VAL A 138 -13.56 9.44 -8.40
CA VAL A 138 -13.99 10.21 -7.22
C VAL A 138 -12.83 10.89 -6.48
N GLY A 139 -11.59 10.58 -6.86
CA GLY A 139 -10.38 10.99 -6.17
C GLY A 139 -9.97 9.98 -5.10
N LEU A 140 -8.66 9.72 -5.00
CA LEU A 140 -8.13 8.71 -4.08
C LEU A 140 -8.46 9.01 -2.61
N GLU A 141 -8.52 10.30 -2.24
CA GLU A 141 -8.93 10.74 -0.91
C GLU A 141 -10.37 10.37 -0.55
N ASN A 142 -11.22 10.15 -1.54
CA ASN A 142 -12.63 9.75 -1.39
C ASN A 142 -12.88 8.26 -1.66
N CYS A 143 -11.83 7.50 -1.97
CA CYS A 143 -11.93 6.09 -2.26
C CYS A 143 -12.23 5.29 -0.98
N LYS A 144 -13.39 4.63 -0.94
CA LYS A 144 -13.85 3.85 0.22
C LYS A 144 -12.89 2.74 0.61
N LEU A 145 -12.21 2.15 -0.36
CA LEU A 145 -11.21 1.10 -0.14
C LEU A 145 -10.04 1.56 0.75
N LEU A 146 -9.74 2.86 0.73
CA LEU A 146 -8.66 3.49 1.47
C LEU A 146 -9.11 4.12 2.78
N GLU A 147 -10.39 4.01 3.16
CA GLU A 147 -10.88 4.48 4.45
C GLU A 147 -10.28 3.65 5.59
N ASN A 148 -9.92 4.33 6.67
CA ASN A 148 -9.50 3.64 7.88
C ASN A 148 -10.75 3.06 8.55
N LYS A 149 -10.75 1.75 8.78
CA LYS A 149 -11.78 1.10 9.59
C LYS A 149 -11.43 1.33 11.07
N GLN A 150 -12.25 2.13 11.69
CA GLN A 150 -12.24 2.26 13.14
C GLN A 150 -13.02 1.13 13.78
#